data_f0072ebaf8054a9c47eac8244943525b
#
_entry.id   f0072ebaf8054a9c47eac8244943525b
#
_cell.length_a   1.000
_cell.length_b   1.000
_cell.length_c   1.000
_cell.angle_alpha   90.00
_cell.angle_beta   90.00
_cell.angle_gamma   90.00
#
_symmetry.space_group_name_H-M   'P 1'
#
loop_
_entity.id
_entity.type
_entity.pdbx_description
1 polymer ?
#
loop_
_entity_poly.entity_id
_entity_poly.type
_entity_poly.pdbx_seq_one_letter_code
_entity_poly.pdbx_strand_id
1 'polypeptide(L)'
;MQKILIVLLLSITFISGSSGENILKDNFTNKNEWTYIADNVMGGVSKGGVKFNSLDSDVYALLSGDVSTENNGGFIQIRRELKNFDLSRAKSIRLYARGNNEKYFIFLRTTGTILPWQYYSHEFTVNEEYNEFIMPIKDFKKSGTLLAKQINPKKITS
;
A
#
# COMPACT_ATOMS: atom_id res chain seq x y z
N MET A 1 17.12 15.43 -1.46
CA MET A 1 17.90 14.25 -1.89
C MET A 1 16.99 13.35 -2.68
N GLN A 2 17.40 12.95 -3.87
CA GLN A 2 16.59 12.10 -4.75
C GLN A 2 16.88 10.63 -4.44
N LYS A 3 15.84 9.80 -4.43
CA LYS A 3 15.94 8.37 -4.11
C LYS A 3 15.19 7.57 -5.17
N ILE A 4 15.87 6.58 -5.75
CA ILE A 4 15.23 5.66 -6.69
C ILE A 4 14.44 4.62 -5.88
N LEU A 5 13.16 4.50 -6.18
CA LEU A 5 12.29 3.46 -5.63
C LEU A 5 11.90 2.45 -6.71
N ILE A 6 12.02 1.17 -6.39
CA ILE A 6 11.60 0.08 -7.28
C ILE A 6 11.02 -1.04 -6.40
N VAL A 7 9.74 -1.30 -6.55
CA VAL A 7 9.07 -2.42 -5.91
C VAL A 7 8.15 -3.15 -6.88
N LEU A 8 8.22 -4.47 -6.89
CA LEU A 8 7.35 -5.36 -7.65
C LEU A 8 6.40 -6.03 -6.68
N LEU A 9 5.11 -5.81 -6.89
CA LEU A 9 4.02 -6.32 -6.06
C LEU A 9 3.32 -7.44 -6.83
N LEU A 10 3.35 -8.66 -6.29
CA LEU A 10 2.71 -9.82 -6.92
C LEU A 10 1.27 -10.01 -6.46
N SER A 11 1.00 -9.84 -5.18
CA SER A 11 -0.35 -9.87 -4.64
C SER A 11 -0.47 -9.13 -3.31
N ILE A 12 -1.68 -8.64 -3.03
CA ILE A 12 -2.07 -8.13 -1.73
C ILE A 12 -3.38 -8.80 -1.30
N THR A 13 -3.46 -9.26 -0.06
CA THR A 13 -4.60 -10.04 0.43
C THR A 13 -4.97 -9.59 1.85
N PHE A 14 -6.25 -9.31 2.08
CA PHE A 14 -6.81 -9.20 3.42
C PHE A 14 -7.20 -10.59 3.91
N ILE A 15 -6.68 -10.99 5.07
CA ILE A 15 -6.92 -12.31 5.66
C ILE A 15 -7.63 -12.19 7.01
N SER A 16 -8.51 -13.16 7.30
CA SER A 16 -9.14 -13.33 8.61
C SER A 16 -8.15 -13.95 9.60
N GLY A 17 -8.41 -13.83 10.90
CA GLY A 17 -7.62 -14.31 12.02
C GLY A 17 -6.87 -15.64 11.83
N SER A 18 -7.00 -16.57 12.77
CA SER A 18 -6.21 -17.81 12.83
C SER A 18 -6.46 -18.81 11.68
N SER A 19 -7.59 -18.72 10.99
CA SER A 19 -7.90 -19.59 9.84
C SER A 19 -7.17 -19.21 8.55
N GLY A 20 -6.59 -17.98 8.48
CA GLY A 20 -5.91 -17.48 7.26
C GLY A 20 -6.81 -17.37 6.03
N GLU A 21 -8.15 -17.39 6.21
CA GLU A 21 -9.11 -17.27 5.11
C GLU A 21 -8.92 -15.93 4.37
N ASN A 22 -8.87 -15.99 3.05
CA ASN A 22 -8.79 -14.79 2.22
C ASN A 22 -10.17 -14.10 2.20
N ILE A 23 -10.22 -12.85 2.66
CA ILE A 23 -11.41 -11.99 2.59
C ILE A 23 -11.44 -11.24 1.27
N LEU A 24 -10.30 -10.69 0.88
CA LEU A 24 -10.09 -10.00 -0.39
C LEU A 24 -8.68 -10.31 -0.87
N LYS A 25 -8.55 -10.88 -2.06
CA LYS A 25 -7.26 -11.08 -2.73
C LYS A 25 -7.21 -10.23 -4.00
N ASP A 26 -6.15 -9.46 -4.16
CA ASP A 26 -5.82 -8.74 -5.36
C ASP A 26 -4.47 -9.23 -5.90
N ASN A 27 -4.45 -9.68 -7.13
CA ASN A 27 -3.27 -10.11 -7.87
C ASN A 27 -2.96 -9.19 -9.06
N PHE A 28 -3.43 -7.94 -9.00
CA PHE A 28 -3.18 -6.88 -9.98
C PHE A 28 -3.68 -7.15 -11.41
N THR A 29 -4.53 -8.15 -11.62
CA THR A 29 -5.09 -8.44 -12.95
C THR A 29 -6.02 -7.34 -13.46
N ASN A 30 -6.73 -6.64 -12.57
CA ASN A 30 -7.55 -5.49 -12.91
C ASN A 30 -6.82 -4.17 -12.62
N LYS A 31 -5.97 -3.75 -13.55
CA LYS A 31 -5.18 -2.51 -13.43
C LYS A 31 -6.02 -1.25 -13.20
N ASN A 32 -7.28 -1.22 -13.66
CA ASN A 32 -8.15 -0.06 -13.56
C ASN A 32 -8.64 0.21 -12.12
N GLU A 33 -8.48 -0.74 -11.21
CA GLU A 33 -8.81 -0.58 -9.80
C GLU A 33 -7.71 0.16 -9.01
N TRP A 34 -6.55 0.38 -9.64
CA TRP A 34 -5.38 1.00 -9.02
C TRP A 34 -5.09 2.37 -9.63
N THR A 35 -4.90 3.36 -8.80
CA THR A 35 -4.55 4.73 -9.20
C THR A 35 -3.15 5.07 -8.72
N TYR A 36 -2.29 5.54 -9.65
CA TYR A 36 -0.98 6.09 -9.29
C TYR A 36 -1.14 7.52 -8.75
N ILE A 37 -0.44 7.83 -7.66
CA ILE A 37 -0.42 9.14 -7.01
C ILE A 37 1.02 9.47 -6.63
N ALA A 38 1.45 10.68 -6.90
CA ALA A 38 2.75 11.20 -6.48
C ALA A 38 2.57 12.52 -5.71
N ASP A 39 3.65 13.00 -5.10
CA ASP A 39 3.66 14.19 -4.27
C ASP A 39 3.44 15.51 -5.05
N ASN A 40 3.45 15.47 -6.36
CA ASN A 40 3.11 16.62 -7.20
C ASN A 40 1.68 17.14 -6.98
N VAL A 41 0.77 16.34 -6.43
CA VAL A 41 -0.55 16.80 -5.94
C VAL A 41 -0.44 17.81 -4.79
N MET A 42 0.74 17.92 -4.15
CA MET A 42 1.04 18.87 -3.07
C MET A 42 2.19 19.82 -3.43
N GLY A 43 2.60 19.86 -4.70
CA GLY A 43 3.72 20.71 -5.16
C GLY A 43 5.10 20.05 -5.11
N GLY A 44 5.20 18.78 -4.75
CA GLY A 44 6.44 18.00 -4.83
C GLY A 44 6.90 17.74 -6.25
N VAL A 45 8.12 17.24 -6.41
CA VAL A 45 8.77 17.07 -7.72
C VAL A 45 9.15 15.60 -8.02
N SER A 46 8.66 14.66 -7.22
CA SER A 46 8.88 13.23 -7.46
C SER A 46 8.29 12.79 -8.80
N LYS A 47 8.99 11.89 -9.50
CA LYS A 47 8.60 11.37 -10.81
C LYS A 47 8.59 9.85 -10.78
N GLY A 48 7.59 9.24 -11.39
CA GLY A 48 7.51 7.79 -11.45
C GLY A 48 6.24 7.30 -12.09
N GLY A 49 5.92 6.05 -11.86
CA GLY A 49 4.71 5.42 -12.38
C GLY A 49 4.53 3.99 -11.91
N VAL A 50 3.41 3.43 -12.30
CA VAL A 50 3.11 2.01 -12.12
C VAL A 50 2.94 1.34 -13.49
N LYS A 51 3.54 0.16 -13.66
CA LYS A 51 3.32 -0.70 -14.82
C LYS A 51 2.76 -2.04 -14.34
N PHE A 52 1.75 -2.54 -15.04
CA PHE A 52 1.20 -3.87 -14.79
C PHE A 52 1.67 -4.79 -15.91
N ASN A 53 2.47 -5.78 -15.55
CA ASN A 53 3.09 -6.71 -16.50
C ASN A 53 2.74 -8.16 -16.10
N SER A 54 2.89 -9.06 -17.05
CA SER A 54 2.73 -10.51 -16.82
C SER A 54 4.09 -11.19 -16.88
N LEU A 55 4.32 -12.14 -15.99
CA LEU A 55 5.43 -13.08 -16.04
C LEU A 55 4.83 -14.48 -15.83
N ASP A 56 4.96 -15.32 -16.87
CA ASP A 56 4.26 -16.60 -16.94
C ASP A 56 2.74 -16.44 -16.78
N SER A 57 2.15 -17.02 -15.74
CA SER A 57 0.72 -16.91 -15.43
C SER A 57 0.39 -15.78 -14.43
N ASP A 58 1.40 -15.14 -13.84
CA ASP A 58 1.21 -14.15 -12.80
C ASP A 58 1.28 -12.72 -13.35
N VAL A 59 0.40 -11.86 -12.86
CA VAL A 59 0.45 -10.42 -13.09
C VAL A 59 1.10 -9.76 -11.89
N TYR A 60 1.94 -8.76 -12.13
CA TYR A 60 2.54 -7.97 -11.08
C TYR A 60 2.46 -6.47 -11.36
N ALA A 61 2.40 -5.68 -10.29
CA ALA A 61 2.51 -4.23 -10.37
C ALA A 61 3.96 -3.80 -10.08
N LEU A 62 4.60 -3.14 -11.03
CA LEU A 62 5.91 -2.51 -10.88
C LEU A 62 5.71 -1.02 -10.59
N LEU A 63 5.89 -0.63 -9.34
CA LEU A 63 5.97 0.77 -8.93
C LEU A 63 7.44 1.20 -8.95
N SER A 64 7.76 2.23 -9.72
CA SER A 64 9.13 2.74 -9.81
C SER A 64 9.16 4.25 -10.01
N GLY A 65 10.22 4.90 -9.54
CA GLY A 65 10.42 6.32 -9.76
C GLY A 65 11.54 6.94 -8.93
N ASP A 66 11.78 8.21 -9.22
CA ASP A 66 12.71 9.07 -8.51
C ASP A 66 11.95 9.91 -7.50
N VAL A 67 12.17 9.66 -6.22
CA VAL A 67 11.51 10.38 -5.12
C VAL A 67 12.41 11.48 -4.59
N SER A 68 11.88 12.70 -4.56
CA SER A 68 12.58 13.89 -4.05
C SER A 68 11.81 14.46 -2.86
N THR A 69 12.56 14.90 -1.85
CA THR A 69 12.01 15.60 -0.67
C THR A 69 11.88 17.11 -0.86
N GLU A 70 12.20 17.62 -2.03
CA GLU A 70 12.03 19.04 -2.37
C GLU A 70 10.56 19.43 -2.32
N ASN A 71 10.30 20.69 -1.97
CA ASN A 71 8.97 21.27 -1.87
C ASN A 71 8.01 20.50 -0.92
N ASN A 72 8.55 19.91 0.15
CA ASN A 72 7.81 19.04 1.08
C ASN A 72 7.21 17.79 0.41
N GLY A 73 7.79 17.35 -0.71
CA GLY A 73 7.47 16.09 -1.36
C GLY A 73 8.06 14.88 -0.63
N GLY A 74 8.12 13.75 -1.28
CA GLY A 74 8.80 12.56 -0.75
C GLY A 74 8.07 11.24 -0.96
N PHE A 75 7.11 11.16 -1.91
CA PHE A 75 6.43 9.89 -2.16
C PHE A 75 5.96 9.68 -3.59
N ILE A 76 5.89 8.42 -3.96
CA ILE A 76 5.07 7.86 -5.03
C ILE A 76 4.29 6.68 -4.45
N GLN A 77 3.07 6.46 -4.88
CA GLN A 77 2.23 5.37 -4.38
C GLN A 77 1.23 4.89 -5.42
N ILE A 78 0.66 3.71 -5.20
CA ILE A 78 -0.56 3.25 -5.85
C ILE A 78 -1.64 3.08 -4.79
N ARG A 79 -2.90 3.35 -5.17
CA ARG A 79 -4.06 3.26 -4.29
C ARG A 79 -5.17 2.47 -4.94
N ARG A 80 -5.83 1.65 -4.14
CA ARG A 80 -7.08 0.97 -4.48
C ARG A 80 -8.19 1.39 -3.52
N GLU A 81 -9.38 1.70 -4.06
CA GLU A 81 -10.58 1.94 -3.27
C GLU A 81 -11.19 0.62 -2.80
N LEU A 82 -11.54 0.54 -1.52
CA LEU A 82 -12.01 -0.68 -0.85
C LEU A 82 -13.42 -0.54 -0.25
N LYS A 83 -14.12 0.57 -0.51
CA LYS A 83 -15.43 0.88 0.08
C LYS A 83 -16.52 -0.16 -0.18
N ASN A 84 -16.39 -0.92 -1.26
CA ASN A 84 -17.38 -1.92 -1.68
C ASN A 84 -17.10 -3.32 -1.12
N PHE A 85 -16.08 -3.48 -0.27
CA PHE A 85 -15.71 -4.77 0.31
C PHE A 85 -16.02 -4.80 1.81
N ASP A 86 -16.58 -5.92 2.28
CA ASP A 86 -16.73 -6.15 3.71
C ASP A 86 -15.42 -6.69 4.31
N LEU A 87 -14.64 -5.82 4.88
CA LEU A 87 -13.39 -6.14 5.55
C LEU A 87 -13.54 -6.33 7.07
N SER A 88 -14.77 -6.42 7.59
CA SER A 88 -15.04 -6.46 9.04
C SER A 88 -14.30 -7.59 9.77
N ARG A 89 -14.06 -8.72 9.10
CA ARG A 89 -13.34 -9.88 9.65
C ARG A 89 -11.82 -9.83 9.41
N ALA A 90 -11.31 -8.84 8.70
CA ALA A 90 -9.88 -8.73 8.38
C ALA A 90 -9.05 -8.51 9.65
N LYS A 91 -7.98 -9.26 9.80
CA LYS A 91 -7.04 -9.17 10.91
C LYS A 91 -5.63 -8.79 10.45
N SER A 92 -5.27 -9.16 9.23
CA SER A 92 -3.94 -8.88 8.67
C SER A 92 -4.01 -8.62 7.17
N ILE A 93 -2.99 -7.95 6.67
CA ILE A 93 -2.69 -7.86 5.24
C ILE A 93 -1.50 -8.78 4.96
N ARG A 94 -1.62 -9.58 3.93
CA ARG A 94 -0.53 -10.37 3.36
C ARG A 94 -0.11 -9.73 2.04
N LEU A 95 1.16 -9.47 1.87
CA LEU A 95 1.74 -8.89 0.67
C LEU A 95 2.89 -9.78 0.18
N TYR A 96 2.93 -10.06 -1.11
CA TYR A 96 4.09 -10.64 -1.79
C TYR A 96 4.79 -9.55 -2.60
N ALA A 97 6.04 -9.28 -2.28
CA ALA A 97 6.80 -8.21 -2.91
C ALA A 97 8.29 -8.51 -2.97
N ARG A 98 8.98 -7.88 -3.92
CA ARG A 98 10.44 -7.76 -3.99
C ARG A 98 10.83 -6.36 -4.46
N GLY A 99 12.11 -5.99 -4.34
CA GLY A 99 12.56 -4.69 -4.80
C GLY A 99 14.04 -4.44 -4.55
N ASN A 100 14.40 -3.20 -4.27
CA ASN A 100 15.75 -2.68 -4.28
C ASN A 100 16.36 -2.45 -2.88
N ASN A 101 16.06 -3.31 -1.92
CA ASN A 101 16.57 -3.24 -0.54
C ASN A 101 16.15 -1.96 0.21
N GLU A 102 15.00 -1.40 -0.15
CA GLU A 102 14.48 -0.18 0.41
C GLU A 102 13.24 -0.42 1.28
N LYS A 103 12.93 0.58 2.11
CA LYS A 103 11.75 0.60 2.98
C LYS A 103 10.56 1.15 2.23
N TYR A 104 9.44 0.46 2.38
CA TYR A 104 8.14 0.84 1.83
C TYR A 104 7.08 0.82 2.93
N PHE A 105 5.91 1.35 2.60
CA PHE A 105 4.79 1.44 3.54
C PHE A 105 3.51 0.96 2.88
N ILE A 106 2.71 0.24 3.66
CA ILE A 106 1.27 0.11 3.38
C ILE A 106 0.57 1.21 4.16
N PHE A 107 -0.28 1.96 3.47
CA PHE A 107 -1.17 2.95 4.08
C PHE A 107 -2.60 2.45 4.04
N LEU A 108 -3.30 2.57 5.17
CA LEU A 108 -4.74 2.34 5.25
C LEU A 108 -5.45 3.65 5.57
N ARG A 109 -6.50 3.92 4.84
CA ARG A 109 -7.44 4.99 5.12
C ARG A 109 -8.77 4.40 5.57
N THR A 110 -9.47 5.14 6.40
CA THR A 110 -10.77 4.75 6.96
C THR A 110 -11.77 5.89 6.77
N THR A 111 -13.04 5.64 7.07
CA THR A 111 -14.05 6.70 7.08
C THR A 111 -13.73 7.83 8.07
N GLY A 112 -12.81 7.60 9.02
CA GLY A 112 -12.34 8.61 9.96
C GLY A 112 -11.10 9.40 9.49
N THR A 113 -10.49 9.05 8.36
CA THR A 113 -9.37 9.78 7.77
C THR A 113 -9.89 10.83 6.78
N ILE A 114 -10.24 12.01 7.28
CA ILE A 114 -10.87 13.08 6.49
C ILE A 114 -9.83 13.87 5.69
N LEU A 115 -8.71 14.21 6.32
CA LEU A 115 -7.66 15.03 5.72
C LEU A 115 -6.71 14.20 4.86
N PRO A 116 -6.15 14.75 3.77
CA PRO A 116 -5.26 14.01 2.86
C PRO A 116 -4.05 13.34 3.53
N TRP A 117 -3.51 13.97 4.56
CA TRP A 117 -2.35 13.48 5.32
C TRP A 117 -2.69 12.53 6.48
N GLN A 118 -3.97 12.22 6.68
CA GLN A 118 -4.40 11.25 7.68
C GLN A 118 -4.40 9.84 7.09
N TYR A 119 -3.69 8.93 7.74
CA TYR A 119 -3.60 7.52 7.37
C TYR A 119 -3.11 6.70 8.57
N TYR A 120 -3.15 5.39 8.41
CA TYR A 120 -2.45 4.43 9.25
C TYR A 120 -1.40 3.73 8.39
N SER A 121 -0.20 3.53 8.91
CA SER A 121 0.91 2.96 8.16
C SER A 121 1.56 1.77 8.83
N HIS A 122 2.05 0.85 8.03
CA HIS A 122 2.94 -0.24 8.42
C HIS A 122 4.14 -0.26 7.48
N GLU A 123 5.35 -0.28 8.04
CA GLU A 123 6.61 -0.34 7.29
C GLU A 123 6.96 -1.80 6.95
N PHE A 124 7.54 -2.02 5.78
CA PHE A 124 8.20 -3.27 5.41
C PHE A 124 9.43 -2.97 4.55
N THR A 125 10.42 -3.87 4.59
CA THR A 125 11.64 -3.73 3.80
C THR A 125 11.69 -4.86 2.79
N VAL A 126 11.75 -4.53 1.51
CA VAL A 126 11.90 -5.50 0.42
C VAL A 126 13.37 -5.80 0.16
N ASN A 127 13.65 -6.97 -0.39
CA ASN A 127 14.93 -7.32 -0.97
C ASN A 127 14.74 -7.73 -2.45
N GLU A 128 15.77 -8.24 -3.08
CA GLU A 128 15.76 -8.61 -4.50
C GLU A 128 14.91 -9.86 -4.79
N GLU A 129 14.58 -10.65 -3.77
CA GLU A 129 13.74 -11.84 -3.89
C GLU A 129 12.31 -11.57 -3.44
N TYR A 130 11.35 -12.31 -3.98
CA TYR A 130 9.96 -12.25 -3.51
C TYR A 130 9.85 -12.81 -2.09
N ASN A 131 9.33 -11.99 -1.20
CA ASN A 131 9.02 -12.36 0.18
C ASN A 131 7.55 -12.13 0.49
N GLU A 132 7.05 -12.92 1.43
CA GLU A 132 5.76 -12.73 2.05
C GLU A 132 5.91 -11.81 3.27
N PHE A 133 5.05 -10.78 3.31
CA PHE A 133 4.94 -9.87 4.45
C PHE A 133 3.54 -10.01 5.03
N ILE A 134 3.44 -10.40 6.30
CA ILE A 134 2.16 -10.46 7.03
C ILE A 134 2.14 -9.31 8.04
N MET A 135 1.21 -8.38 7.83
CA MET A 135 1.08 -7.14 8.60
C MET A 135 -0.25 -7.14 9.36
N PRO A 136 -0.25 -7.40 10.68
CA PRO A 136 -1.46 -7.32 11.48
C PRO A 136 -2.04 -5.90 11.46
N ILE A 137 -3.35 -5.76 11.22
CA ILE A 137 -4.02 -4.45 11.16
C ILE A 137 -3.88 -3.67 12.47
N LYS A 138 -3.82 -4.38 13.61
CA LYS A 138 -3.60 -3.78 14.93
C LYS A 138 -2.25 -3.09 15.10
N ASP A 139 -1.24 -3.44 14.27
CA ASP A 139 0.13 -2.93 14.37
C ASP A 139 0.36 -1.68 13.50
N PHE A 140 -0.64 -1.29 12.71
CA PHE A 140 -0.60 -0.06 11.93
C PHE A 140 -0.61 1.18 12.82
N LYS A 141 0.32 2.09 12.57
CA LYS A 141 0.50 3.33 13.34
C LYS A 141 -0.25 4.49 12.69
N LYS A 142 -1.00 5.23 13.48
CA LYS A 142 -1.72 6.43 13.01
C LYS A 142 -0.77 7.60 12.75
N SER A 143 -1.03 8.38 11.68
CA SER A 143 -0.23 9.55 11.31
C SER A 143 -0.54 10.79 12.15
N GLY A 144 -1.62 10.83 12.91
CA GLY A 144 -2.03 12.03 13.67
C GLY A 144 -2.79 11.71 14.94
N THR A 145 -2.82 12.69 15.86
CA THR A 145 -3.42 12.56 17.20
C THR A 145 -4.94 12.38 17.15
N LEU A 146 -5.61 12.99 16.18
CA LEU A 146 -7.07 12.95 16.03
C LEU A 146 -7.62 11.61 15.53
N LEU A 147 -6.77 10.72 15.02
CA LEU A 147 -7.19 9.40 14.56
C LEU A 147 -7.39 8.45 15.75
N ALA A 148 -8.33 7.53 15.62
CA ALA A 148 -8.54 6.46 16.59
C ALA A 148 -7.24 5.67 16.82
N LYS A 149 -7.02 5.18 18.03
CA LYS A 149 -5.80 4.43 18.38
C LYS A 149 -5.69 3.12 17.58
N GLN A 150 -6.83 2.51 17.27
CA GLN A 150 -6.89 1.25 16.53
C GLN A 150 -7.81 1.40 15.32
N ILE A 151 -7.45 0.69 14.25
CA ILE A 151 -8.28 0.60 13.04
C ILE A 151 -9.47 -0.32 13.33
N ASN A 152 -10.66 0.15 12.98
CA ASN A 152 -11.81 -0.74 12.80
C ASN A 152 -11.81 -1.22 11.34
N PRO A 153 -11.57 -2.51 11.06
CA PRO A 153 -11.46 -3.01 9.68
C PRO A 153 -12.69 -2.75 8.82
N LYS A 154 -13.89 -2.76 9.41
CA LYS A 154 -15.15 -2.41 8.74
C LYS A 154 -15.15 -0.99 8.15
N LYS A 155 -14.31 -0.10 8.67
CA LYS A 155 -14.23 1.30 8.24
C LYS A 155 -13.12 1.58 7.25
N ILE A 156 -12.34 0.57 6.82
CA ILE A 156 -11.29 0.74 5.83
C ILE A 156 -11.91 1.11 4.49
N THR A 157 -11.34 2.13 3.83
CA THR A 157 -11.84 2.69 2.56
C THR A 157 -10.84 2.60 1.43
N SER A 158 -9.55 2.57 1.71
CA SER A 158 -8.47 2.37 0.73
C SER A 158 -7.16 2.00 1.41
#